data_793c57084561757c470d593195f57dea
#
_entry.id   793c57084561757c470d593195f57dea
#
_cell.length_a   1.000
_cell.length_b   1.000
_cell.length_c   1.000
_cell.angle_alpha   90.00
_cell.angle_beta   90.00
_cell.angle_gamma   90.00
#
_symmetry.space_group_name_H-M   'P 1'
#
loop_
_entity.id
_entity.type
_entity.pdbx_description
1 polymer ?
#
loop_
_entity_poly.entity_id
_entity_poly.type
_entity_poly.pdbx_seq_one_letter_code
_entity_poly.pdbx_strand_id
1 'polypeptide(L)'
;MLFAMPTYRQGEASIAGTTARDFSVDIAGRPGHLTDLKGKVVILNFWATWCPPCVEETPALNRLQKHIEARNGVVLGVAADEDPTAYEKFLREQGVIFPTYRDPLTRDNHSPIAQSYGTSMYPETYVIDRHGKIARKFIGFQQWDSPDMLAYFDSLLGQT
;
A
#
# COMPACT_ATOMS: atom_id res chain seq x y z
N MET A 1 20.58 -12.04 -12.00
CA MET A 1 20.85 -11.31 -10.76
C MET A 1 19.80 -11.65 -9.72
N LEU A 2 20.21 -12.27 -8.66
CA LEU A 2 19.31 -12.60 -7.57
C LEU A 2 19.21 -11.39 -6.64
N PHE A 3 18.02 -10.85 -6.51
CA PHE A 3 17.78 -9.82 -5.52
C PHE A 3 17.64 -10.48 -4.14
N ALA A 4 18.24 -9.88 -3.10
CA ALA A 4 17.95 -10.28 -1.74
C ALA A 4 16.50 -9.86 -1.44
N MET A 5 15.58 -10.73 -1.73
CA MET A 5 14.17 -10.48 -1.46
C MET A 5 13.94 -10.46 0.04
N PRO A 6 13.09 -9.56 0.53
CA PRO A 6 12.66 -9.65 1.92
C PRO A 6 12.17 -11.06 2.22
N THR A 7 12.49 -11.53 3.40
CA THR A 7 12.19 -12.91 3.81
C THR A 7 10.73 -13.27 3.53
N TYR A 8 10.53 -14.44 2.98
CA TYR A 8 9.21 -15.03 2.78
C TYR A 8 8.37 -14.97 4.07
N ARG A 9 7.11 -14.59 3.94
CA ARG A 9 6.19 -14.48 5.05
C ARG A 9 5.05 -15.49 4.93
N GLN A 10 4.60 -15.96 6.09
CA GLN A 10 3.49 -16.91 6.15
C GLN A 10 2.25 -16.35 5.46
N GLY A 11 1.62 -17.13 4.61
CA GLY A 11 0.43 -16.73 3.85
C GLY A 11 0.71 -16.03 2.51
N GLU A 12 1.95 -15.60 2.25
CA GLU A 12 2.29 -14.95 0.98
C GLU A 12 2.06 -15.89 -0.23
N ALA A 13 2.49 -17.13 -0.11
CA ALA A 13 2.37 -18.10 -1.20
C ALA A 13 0.93 -18.40 -1.58
N SER A 14 -0.01 -18.34 -0.62
CA SER A 14 -1.42 -18.63 -0.89
C SER A 14 -2.15 -17.49 -1.56
N ILE A 15 -1.63 -16.25 -1.46
CA ILE A 15 -2.27 -15.06 -2.02
C ILE A 15 -1.62 -14.60 -3.31
N ALA A 16 -0.33 -14.91 -3.53
CA ALA A 16 0.39 -14.51 -4.74
C ALA A 16 -0.27 -15.11 -5.99
N GLY A 17 -0.47 -14.27 -7.00
CA GLY A 17 -1.13 -14.65 -8.25
C GLY A 17 -2.65 -14.55 -8.22
N THR A 18 -3.26 -14.31 -7.08
CA THR A 18 -4.72 -14.11 -6.99
C THR A 18 -5.10 -12.70 -7.42
N THR A 19 -6.32 -12.55 -7.91
CA THR A 19 -6.84 -11.22 -8.27
C THR A 19 -7.10 -10.41 -7.01
N ALA A 20 -6.57 -9.18 -6.98
CA ALA A 20 -6.81 -8.24 -5.88
C ALA A 20 -8.30 -7.91 -5.81
N ARG A 21 -8.85 -7.95 -4.59
CA ARG A 21 -10.26 -7.59 -4.36
C ARG A 21 -10.48 -6.13 -4.64
N ASP A 22 -11.54 -5.82 -5.37
CA ASP A 22 -11.93 -4.44 -5.61
C ASP A 22 -12.55 -3.82 -4.35
N PHE A 23 -12.38 -2.52 -4.23
CA PHE A 23 -13.05 -1.72 -3.21
C PHE A 23 -13.18 -0.29 -3.70
N SER A 24 -14.15 0.42 -3.13
CA SER A 24 -14.36 1.84 -3.42
C SER A 24 -13.34 2.68 -2.65
N VAL A 25 -12.85 3.73 -3.30
CA VAL A 25 -11.96 4.72 -2.69
C VAL A 25 -12.44 6.13 -3.04
N ASP A 26 -12.05 7.08 -2.22
CA ASP A 26 -12.20 8.49 -2.54
C ASP A 26 -10.85 9.16 -2.25
N ILE A 27 -10.16 9.56 -3.30
CA ILE A 27 -8.86 10.21 -3.18
C ILE A 27 -9.03 11.69 -3.52
N ALA A 28 -8.83 12.55 -2.53
CA ALA A 28 -8.92 14.01 -2.67
C ALA A 28 -10.24 14.45 -3.32
N GLY A 29 -11.36 13.86 -2.90
CA GLY A 29 -12.70 14.20 -3.41
C GLY A 29 -13.03 13.54 -4.75
N ARG A 30 -12.21 12.61 -5.24
CA ARG A 30 -12.46 11.86 -6.47
C ARG A 30 -12.82 10.41 -6.14
N PRO A 31 -14.12 10.06 -6.22
CA PRO A 31 -14.54 8.68 -5.99
C PRO A 31 -14.10 7.78 -7.14
N GLY A 32 -13.77 6.54 -6.80
CA GLY A 32 -13.35 5.53 -7.77
C GLY A 32 -13.24 4.16 -7.12
N HIS A 33 -12.54 3.28 -7.80
CA HIS A 33 -12.32 1.90 -7.37
C HIS A 33 -10.87 1.51 -7.53
N LEU A 34 -10.41 0.53 -6.78
CA LEU A 34 -9.09 -0.04 -6.98
C LEU A 34 -8.90 -0.49 -8.43
N THR A 35 -9.94 -1.08 -9.03
CA THR A 35 -9.90 -1.57 -10.42
C THR A 35 -9.66 -0.47 -11.45
N ASP A 36 -9.90 0.79 -11.12
CA ASP A 36 -9.56 1.93 -12.00
C ASP A 36 -8.04 2.09 -12.17
N LEU A 37 -7.26 1.50 -11.28
CA LEU A 37 -5.79 1.54 -11.34
C LEU A 37 -5.18 0.39 -12.14
N LYS A 38 -6.01 -0.45 -12.78
CA LYS A 38 -5.52 -1.51 -13.66
C LYS A 38 -4.62 -0.93 -14.75
N GLY A 39 -3.51 -1.58 -15.03
CA GLY A 39 -2.46 -1.04 -15.90
C GLY A 39 -1.32 -0.38 -15.13
N LYS A 40 -1.54 -0.04 -13.87
CA LYS A 40 -0.51 0.47 -12.95
C LYS A 40 -0.04 -0.63 -12.02
N VAL A 41 1.21 -0.53 -11.58
CA VAL A 41 1.68 -1.30 -10.43
C VAL A 41 1.23 -0.55 -9.18
N VAL A 42 0.46 -1.22 -8.32
CA VAL A 42 -0.11 -0.61 -7.11
C VAL A 42 0.57 -1.19 -5.88
N ILE A 43 1.13 -0.34 -5.06
CA ILE A 43 1.64 -0.72 -3.75
C ILE A 43 0.55 -0.34 -2.73
N LEU A 44 -0.30 -1.31 -2.43
CA LEU A 44 -1.45 -1.13 -1.53
C LEU A 44 -0.98 -1.32 -0.09
N ASN A 45 -0.91 -0.22 0.65
CA ASN A 45 -0.41 -0.19 2.01
C ASN A 45 -1.55 0.04 3.00
N PHE A 46 -1.82 -0.96 3.84
CA PHE A 46 -2.76 -0.84 4.94
C PHE A 46 -2.00 -0.30 6.16
N TRP A 47 -2.43 0.83 6.68
CA TRP A 47 -1.72 1.56 7.70
C TRP A 47 -2.67 2.31 8.65
N ALA A 48 -2.12 3.00 9.63
CA ALA A 48 -2.88 3.89 10.50
C ALA A 48 -1.96 4.96 11.09
N THR A 49 -2.51 6.12 11.40
CA THR A 49 -1.73 7.21 12.01
C THR A 49 -1.32 6.90 13.44
N TRP A 50 -2.05 6.03 14.13
CA TRP A 50 -1.77 5.59 15.49
C TRP A 50 -0.78 4.41 15.56
N CYS A 51 -0.28 3.96 14.45
CA CYS A 51 0.59 2.79 14.34
C CYS A 51 2.05 3.25 14.20
N PRO A 52 2.93 3.07 15.21
CA PRO A 52 4.31 3.56 15.14
C PRO A 52 5.12 3.04 13.96
N PRO A 53 5.15 1.74 13.62
CA PRO A 53 5.88 1.27 12.44
C PRO A 53 5.35 1.87 11.13
N CYS A 54 4.04 2.15 11.04
CA CYS A 54 3.44 2.80 9.88
C CYS A 54 3.98 4.22 9.71
N VAL A 55 4.07 4.96 10.82
CA VAL A 55 4.62 6.31 10.83
C VAL A 55 6.09 6.30 10.41
N GLU A 56 6.85 5.33 10.89
CA GLU A 56 8.28 5.20 10.57
C GLU A 56 8.52 4.96 9.07
N GLU A 57 7.65 4.23 8.39
CA GLU A 57 7.85 3.96 6.97
C GLU A 57 7.27 5.04 6.03
N THR A 58 6.51 6.01 6.56
CA THR A 58 5.89 7.05 5.75
C THR A 58 6.87 7.84 4.89
N PRO A 59 8.04 8.30 5.39
CA PRO A 59 9.00 9.00 4.54
C PRO A 59 9.52 8.15 3.38
N ALA A 60 9.79 6.87 3.62
CA ALA A 60 10.26 5.96 2.58
C ALA A 60 9.17 5.68 1.54
N LEU A 61 7.90 5.59 1.96
CA LEU A 61 6.78 5.46 1.03
C LEU A 61 6.61 6.71 0.16
N ASN A 62 6.82 7.90 0.72
CA ASN A 62 6.83 9.13 -0.06
C ASN A 62 7.92 9.11 -1.13
N ARG A 63 9.13 8.66 -0.78
CA ARG A 63 10.23 8.55 -1.74
C ARG A 63 9.96 7.50 -2.82
N LEU A 64 9.38 6.36 -2.41
CA LEU A 64 8.95 5.33 -3.36
C LEU A 64 7.93 5.87 -4.35
N GLN A 65 6.92 6.61 -3.86
CA GLN A 65 5.91 7.22 -4.73
C GLN A 65 6.56 8.09 -5.81
N LYS A 66 7.50 8.93 -5.43
CA LYS A 66 8.22 9.77 -6.39
C LYS A 66 9.03 8.95 -7.40
N HIS A 67 9.60 7.85 -6.96
CA HIS A 67 10.40 6.99 -7.82
C HIS A 67 9.56 6.27 -8.88
N ILE A 68 8.33 5.88 -8.56
CA ILE A 68 7.51 5.02 -9.42
C ILE A 68 6.46 5.78 -10.24
N GLU A 69 6.07 6.99 -9.83
CA GLU A 69 4.90 7.66 -10.42
C GLU A 69 5.06 7.97 -11.91
N ALA A 70 6.27 8.26 -12.38
CA ALA A 70 6.53 8.53 -13.80
C ALA A 70 6.42 7.27 -14.68
N ARG A 71 6.40 6.08 -14.09
CA ARG A 71 6.36 4.80 -14.80
C ARG A 71 5.09 4.01 -14.53
N ASN A 72 3.99 4.71 -14.24
CA ASN A 72 2.70 4.08 -13.94
C ASN A 72 2.75 3.16 -12.72
N GLY A 73 3.43 3.60 -11.68
CA GLY A 73 3.37 3.02 -10.35
C GLY A 73 2.67 3.97 -9.40
N VAL A 74 1.99 3.45 -8.42
CA VAL A 74 1.31 4.25 -7.40
C VAL A 74 1.32 3.54 -6.06
N VAL A 75 1.64 4.28 -5.00
CA VAL A 75 1.39 3.85 -3.63
C VAL A 75 -0.04 4.28 -3.28
N LEU A 76 -0.86 3.32 -2.90
CA LEU A 76 -2.22 3.62 -2.41
C LEU A 76 -2.30 3.19 -0.96
N GLY A 77 -2.39 4.16 -0.06
CA GLY A 77 -2.62 3.89 1.36
C GLY A 77 -4.10 3.73 1.66
N VAL A 78 -4.43 2.78 2.51
CA VAL A 78 -5.76 2.65 3.10
C VAL A 78 -5.59 2.66 4.61
N ALA A 79 -6.10 3.70 5.26
CA ALA A 79 -5.89 3.93 6.67
C ALA A 79 -7.03 3.39 7.54
N ALA A 80 -6.65 2.69 8.61
CA ALA A 80 -7.56 2.20 9.64
C ALA A 80 -7.65 3.20 10.80
N ASP A 81 -8.11 4.41 10.48
CA ASP A 81 -8.29 5.48 11.44
C ASP A 81 -9.78 5.76 11.62
N GLU A 82 -10.23 5.82 12.87
CA GLU A 82 -11.63 6.15 13.17
C GLU A 82 -11.89 7.64 13.12
N ASP A 83 -10.91 8.44 13.51
CA ASP A 83 -11.05 9.91 13.63
C ASP A 83 -10.58 10.59 12.34
N PRO A 84 -11.50 11.12 11.52
CA PRO A 84 -11.12 11.81 10.28
C PRO A 84 -10.29 13.07 10.53
N THR A 85 -10.52 13.78 11.64
CA THR A 85 -9.80 15.01 11.95
C THR A 85 -8.34 14.72 12.29
N ALA A 86 -8.09 13.71 13.13
CA ALA A 86 -6.74 13.29 13.48
C ALA A 86 -5.99 12.76 12.25
N TYR A 87 -6.67 12.03 11.39
CA TYR A 87 -6.11 11.52 10.14
C TYR A 87 -5.68 12.66 9.21
N GLU A 88 -6.55 13.61 8.95
CA GLU A 88 -6.25 14.76 8.07
C GLU A 88 -5.11 15.62 8.63
N LYS A 89 -5.09 15.82 9.93
CA LYS A 89 -4.02 16.56 10.60
C LYS A 89 -2.67 15.86 10.39
N PHE A 90 -2.64 14.53 10.55
CA PHE A 90 -1.43 13.74 10.34
C PHE A 90 -0.91 13.90 8.91
N LEU A 91 -1.79 13.79 7.90
CA LEU A 91 -1.38 13.91 6.49
C LEU A 91 -0.68 15.24 6.22
N ARG A 92 -1.20 16.34 6.78
CA ARG A 92 -0.60 17.66 6.62
C ARG A 92 0.72 17.79 7.35
N GLU A 93 0.76 17.39 8.62
CA GLU A 93 1.94 17.56 9.48
C GLU A 93 3.11 16.69 9.04
N GLN A 94 2.83 15.48 8.57
CA GLN A 94 3.85 14.53 8.14
C GLN A 94 4.18 14.63 6.65
N GLY A 95 3.49 15.51 5.91
CA GLY A 95 3.75 15.71 4.50
C GLY A 95 3.55 14.44 3.66
N VAL A 96 2.47 13.71 3.90
CA VAL A 96 2.13 12.51 3.13
C VAL A 96 1.77 12.92 1.71
N ILE A 97 2.49 12.42 0.71
CA ILE A 97 2.29 12.77 -0.70
C ILE A 97 1.68 11.63 -1.53
N PHE A 98 1.77 10.39 -1.06
CA PHE A 98 1.14 9.29 -1.77
C PHE A 98 -0.38 9.32 -1.58
N PRO A 99 -1.16 8.91 -2.60
CA PRO A 99 -2.62 8.79 -2.47
C PRO A 99 -2.98 7.89 -1.29
N THR A 100 -3.88 8.36 -0.46
CA THR A 100 -4.32 7.59 0.71
C THR A 100 -5.79 7.88 1.02
N TYR A 101 -6.46 6.86 1.51
CA TYR A 101 -7.88 6.86 1.77
C TYR A 101 -8.14 6.30 3.18
N ARG A 102 -8.87 7.05 4.00
CA ARG A 102 -9.31 6.56 5.29
C ARG A 102 -10.55 5.68 5.10
N ASP A 103 -10.48 4.42 5.52
CA ASP A 103 -11.66 3.56 5.46
C ASP A 103 -12.71 4.08 6.45
N PRO A 104 -13.84 4.62 5.94
CA PRO A 104 -14.83 5.28 6.79
C PRO A 104 -15.61 4.30 7.68
N LEU A 105 -15.52 3.00 7.41
CA LEU A 105 -16.19 1.97 8.19
C LEU A 105 -15.29 1.37 9.27
N THR A 106 -14.10 1.95 9.48
CA THR A 106 -13.18 1.49 10.53
C THR A 106 -13.83 1.58 11.90
N ARG A 107 -13.78 0.46 12.64
CA ARG A 107 -14.23 0.38 14.03
C ARG A 107 -13.23 -0.45 14.84
N ASP A 108 -12.98 -0.03 16.08
CA ASP A 108 -12.04 -0.69 17.00
C ASP A 108 -10.68 -0.93 16.31
N ASN A 109 -10.23 0.08 15.54
CA ASN A 109 -8.97 0.04 14.80
C ASN A 109 -8.91 -1.04 13.71
N HIS A 110 -10.05 -1.54 13.27
CA HIS A 110 -10.15 -2.50 12.17
C HIS A 110 -10.85 -1.88 10.96
N SER A 111 -10.18 -1.97 9.81
CA SER A 111 -10.70 -1.56 8.52
C SER A 111 -11.35 -2.75 7.82
N PRO A 112 -12.64 -2.68 7.46
CA PRO A 112 -13.27 -3.74 6.65
C PRO A 112 -12.55 -4.01 5.33
N ILE A 113 -12.01 -2.98 4.68
CA ILE A 113 -11.22 -3.17 3.46
C ILE A 113 -9.97 -4.02 3.75
N ALA A 114 -9.21 -3.66 4.79
CA ALA A 114 -8.04 -4.42 5.19
C ALA A 114 -8.42 -5.87 5.56
N GLN A 115 -9.51 -6.05 6.30
CA GLN A 115 -9.98 -7.39 6.68
C GLN A 115 -10.34 -8.23 5.46
N SER A 116 -10.88 -7.62 4.40
CA SER A 116 -11.20 -8.34 3.16
C SER A 116 -9.96 -8.92 2.48
N TYR A 117 -8.78 -8.36 2.77
CA TYR A 117 -7.48 -8.85 2.31
C TYR A 117 -6.83 -9.83 3.30
N GLY A 118 -7.46 -10.06 4.44
CA GLY A 118 -6.88 -10.88 5.51
C GLY A 118 -5.94 -10.11 6.44
N THR A 119 -5.96 -8.78 6.39
CA THR A 119 -5.11 -7.91 7.21
C THR A 119 -5.84 -7.46 8.46
N SER A 120 -5.28 -7.77 9.62
CA SER A 120 -5.79 -7.33 10.93
C SER A 120 -4.76 -6.58 11.76
N MET A 121 -3.51 -6.55 11.31
CA MET A 121 -2.40 -5.85 11.95
C MET A 121 -1.71 -4.96 10.92
N TYR A 122 -1.13 -3.85 11.38
CA TYR A 122 -0.56 -2.84 10.49
C TYR A 122 0.92 -2.61 10.80
N PRO A 123 1.75 -2.29 9.79
CA PRO A 123 1.39 -2.21 8.38
C PRO A 123 1.42 -3.57 7.69
N GLU A 124 0.56 -3.76 6.71
CA GLU A 124 0.68 -4.83 5.72
C GLU A 124 0.52 -4.25 4.33
N THR A 125 1.30 -4.74 3.39
CA THR A 125 1.37 -4.15 2.06
C THR A 125 1.27 -5.23 0.99
N TYR A 126 0.42 -4.98 -0.01
CA TYR A 126 0.20 -5.87 -1.13
C TYR A 126 0.69 -5.18 -2.40
N VAL A 127 1.58 -5.84 -3.12
CA VAL A 127 2.04 -5.36 -4.42
C VAL A 127 1.15 -5.98 -5.49
N ILE A 128 0.48 -5.13 -6.25
CA ILE A 128 -0.48 -5.54 -7.29
C ILE A 128 0.13 -5.18 -8.64
N ASP A 129 0.22 -6.16 -9.54
CA ASP A 129 0.79 -5.96 -10.85
C ASP A 129 -0.18 -5.24 -11.80
N ARG A 130 0.26 -4.97 -13.03
CA ARG A 130 -0.54 -4.25 -14.04
C ARG A 130 -1.80 -4.98 -14.46
N HIS A 131 -1.88 -6.29 -14.18
CA HIS A 131 -3.05 -7.12 -14.50
C HIS A 131 -4.04 -7.23 -13.34
N GLY A 132 -3.78 -6.52 -12.23
CA GLY A 132 -4.63 -6.59 -11.04
C GLY A 132 -4.40 -7.83 -10.19
N LYS A 133 -3.28 -8.51 -10.37
CA LYS A 133 -2.92 -9.69 -9.57
C LYS A 133 -1.98 -9.31 -8.45
N ILE A 134 -2.14 -9.93 -7.30
CA ILE A 134 -1.22 -9.76 -6.18
C ILE A 134 0.08 -10.48 -6.50
N ALA A 135 1.15 -9.70 -6.69
CA ALA A 135 2.48 -10.24 -6.95
C ALA A 135 3.18 -10.63 -5.65
N ARG A 136 2.96 -9.86 -4.56
CA ARG A 136 3.65 -10.06 -3.31
C ARG A 136 2.89 -9.45 -2.14
N LYS A 137 3.11 -10.01 -0.94
CA LYS A 137 2.62 -9.46 0.33
C LYS A 137 3.80 -9.24 1.27
N PHE A 138 3.84 -8.07 1.91
CA PHE A 138 4.83 -7.73 2.93
C PHE A 138 4.11 -7.52 4.26
N ILE A 139 4.62 -8.13 5.32
CA ILE A 139 4.07 -8.02 6.66
C ILE A 139 5.04 -7.20 7.51
N GLY A 140 4.54 -6.12 8.11
CA GLY A 140 5.31 -5.26 8.99
C GLY A 140 6.13 -4.20 8.26
N PHE A 141 6.94 -3.47 9.03
CA PHE A 141 7.80 -2.40 8.56
C PHE A 141 8.74 -2.86 7.45
N GLN A 142 8.90 -2.03 6.42
CA GLN A 142 9.86 -2.24 5.35
C GLN A 142 10.61 -0.94 5.05
N GLN A 143 11.86 -1.07 4.64
CA GLN A 143 12.64 0.04 4.09
C GLN A 143 12.31 0.16 2.59
N TRP A 144 11.23 0.87 2.26
CA TRP A 144 10.62 0.87 0.93
C TRP A 144 11.51 1.44 -0.18
N ASP A 145 12.50 2.24 0.17
CA ASP A 145 13.43 2.82 -0.80
C ASP A 145 14.86 2.27 -0.67
N SER A 146 15.02 1.10 -0.07
CA SER A 146 16.31 0.40 -0.09
C SER A 146 16.69 0.00 -1.52
N PRO A 147 17.99 -0.16 -1.83
CA PRO A 147 18.39 -0.58 -3.19
C PRO A 147 17.71 -1.85 -3.67
N ASP A 148 17.58 -2.86 -2.82
CA ASP A 148 16.92 -4.12 -3.17
C ASP A 148 15.43 -3.91 -3.46
N MET A 149 14.77 -3.09 -2.66
CA MET A 149 13.34 -2.82 -2.83
C MET A 149 13.09 -2.03 -4.12
N LEU A 150 13.90 -1.00 -4.40
CA LEU A 150 13.79 -0.25 -5.64
C LEU A 150 14.08 -1.12 -6.86
N ALA A 151 15.06 -2.02 -6.78
CA ALA A 151 15.35 -2.96 -7.86
C ALA A 151 14.17 -3.89 -8.13
N TYR A 152 13.50 -4.36 -7.08
CA TYR A 152 12.29 -5.18 -7.21
C TYR A 152 11.19 -4.41 -7.96
N PHE A 153 10.90 -3.18 -7.54
CA PHE A 153 9.85 -2.39 -8.19
C PHE A 153 10.24 -2.00 -9.61
N ASP A 154 11.49 -1.66 -9.86
CA ASP A 154 11.97 -1.36 -11.22
C ASP A 154 11.77 -2.55 -12.15
N SER A 155 12.05 -3.75 -11.68
CA SER A 155 11.82 -4.98 -12.43
C SER A 155 10.34 -5.16 -12.76
N LEU A 156 9.48 -4.97 -11.76
CA LEU A 156 8.04 -5.14 -11.92
C LEU A 156 7.45 -4.08 -12.85
N LEU A 157 7.90 -2.83 -12.74
CA LEU A 157 7.48 -1.72 -13.61
C LEU A 157 7.90 -1.91 -15.06
N GLY A 158 8.99 -2.63 -15.30
CA GLY A 158 9.47 -2.96 -16.65
C GLY A 158 8.69 -4.07 -17.35
N GLN A 159 7.80 -4.76 -16.64
CA GLN A 159 6.97 -5.83 -17.22
C GLN A 159 5.74 -5.24 -17.92
N THR A 160 5.27 -5.90 -18.97
CA THR A 160 4.10 -5.49 -19.74
C THR A 160 2.87 -6.36 -19.43
#